data_491c91af5f1c5f30a585c354211275ce
#
_entry.id   491c91af5f1c5f30a585c354211275ce
#
_cell.length_a   1.000
_cell.length_b   1.000
_cell.length_c   1.000
_cell.angle_alpha   90.00
_cell.angle_beta   90.00
_cell.angle_gamma   90.00
#
_symmetry.space_group_name_H-M   'P 1'
#
loop_
_entity.id
_entity.type
_entity.pdbx_description
1 polymer ?
#
loop_
_entity_poly.entity_id
_entity_poly.type
_entity_poly.pdbx_seq_one_letter_code
_entity_poly.pdbx_strand_id
1 'polypeptide(L)'
;MLELDLTIQKNRFLKIFDEKISDREGKNELRDWLLSDDCDFFTAPASTKYHGNYEGGLCEHSLDVYDMAVRLENTFAEEIRKQYLVLNRPYQREQFMESLTISALFHDLCKVNFYTVKTRGRSSFLAVEEQLPYGGHGSKSVYILSKYLKDIRDEEAIAINCHMGFSRSDDNSISIGEAFHFSPLAWIVHTADSASTFLLDRKQPEE
;
A
#
# COMPACT_ATOMS: atom_id res chain seq x y z
N MET A 1 -19.66 15.11 -8.91
CA MET A 1 -18.87 14.06 -9.59
C MET A 1 -17.77 13.56 -8.65
N LEU A 2 -16.88 14.39 -8.13
CA LEU A 2 -15.81 14.03 -7.19
C LEU A 2 -16.29 13.27 -5.94
N GLU A 3 -17.33 13.76 -5.26
CA GLU A 3 -17.87 13.12 -4.04
C GLU A 3 -18.45 11.72 -4.30
N LEU A 4 -19.04 11.50 -5.48
CA LEU A 4 -19.55 10.20 -5.90
C LEU A 4 -18.39 9.22 -6.14
N ASP A 5 -17.29 9.70 -6.73
CA ASP A 5 -16.12 8.88 -7.03
C ASP A 5 -15.40 8.43 -5.74
N LEU A 6 -15.24 9.34 -4.76
CA LEU A 6 -14.69 9.01 -3.44
C LEU A 6 -15.53 7.96 -2.71
N THR A 7 -16.86 8.08 -2.77
CA THR A 7 -17.77 7.11 -2.15
C THR A 7 -17.66 5.73 -2.81
N ILE A 8 -17.55 5.68 -4.13
CA ILE A 8 -17.38 4.42 -4.88
C ILE A 8 -16.04 3.75 -4.51
N GLN A 9 -14.95 4.50 -4.48
CA GLN A 9 -13.62 3.98 -4.11
C GLN A 9 -13.60 3.48 -2.68
N LYS A 10 -14.12 4.26 -1.72
CA LYS A 10 -14.24 3.87 -0.32
C LYS A 10 -15.04 2.57 -0.16
N ASN A 11 -16.21 2.48 -0.79
CA ASN A 11 -17.05 1.29 -0.72
C ASN A 11 -16.37 0.06 -1.33
N ARG A 12 -15.65 0.24 -2.44
CA ARG A 12 -14.87 -0.83 -3.06
C ARG A 12 -13.73 -1.31 -2.15
N PHE A 13 -13.00 -0.37 -1.56
CA PHE A 13 -11.93 -0.69 -0.60
C PHE A 13 -12.46 -1.50 0.58
N LEU A 14 -13.52 -1.02 1.20
CA LEU A 14 -14.15 -1.68 2.35
C LEU A 14 -14.67 -3.07 1.98
N LYS A 15 -15.27 -3.23 0.80
CA LYS A 15 -15.70 -4.54 0.32
C LYS A 15 -14.53 -5.52 0.18
N ILE A 16 -13.41 -5.09 -0.44
CA ILE A 16 -12.20 -5.92 -0.56
C ILE A 16 -11.65 -6.26 0.84
N PHE A 17 -11.54 -5.26 1.71
CA PHE A 17 -11.09 -5.42 3.09
C PHE A 17 -11.93 -6.46 3.85
N ASP A 18 -13.25 -6.33 3.80
CA ASP A 18 -14.19 -7.19 4.53
C ASP A 18 -14.20 -8.63 3.99
N GLU A 19 -14.12 -8.81 2.65
CA GLU A 19 -14.23 -10.11 2.00
C GLU A 19 -12.90 -10.88 1.90
N LYS A 20 -11.75 -10.18 1.80
CA LYS A 20 -10.45 -10.80 1.50
C LYS A 20 -9.53 -10.92 2.69
N ILE A 21 -9.77 -10.18 3.76
CA ILE A 21 -9.02 -10.29 5.01
C ILE A 21 -9.89 -11.09 5.98
N SER A 22 -9.36 -12.22 6.47
CA SER A 22 -10.06 -13.06 7.44
C SER A 22 -10.24 -12.35 8.78
N ASP A 23 -10.80 -13.02 9.77
CA ASP A 23 -10.96 -12.46 11.12
C ASP A 23 -9.60 -12.46 11.85
N ARG A 24 -8.72 -11.54 11.41
CA ARG A 24 -7.41 -11.27 11.99
C ARG A 24 -7.55 -10.46 13.27
N GLU A 25 -6.68 -10.71 14.25
CA GLU A 25 -6.67 -9.95 15.50
C GLU A 25 -6.43 -8.45 15.21
N GLY A 26 -7.40 -7.62 15.62
CA GLY A 26 -7.38 -6.18 15.42
C GLY A 26 -7.92 -5.70 14.06
N LYS A 27 -8.49 -6.60 13.24
CA LYS A 27 -9.13 -6.24 11.96
C LYS A 27 -10.23 -5.18 12.14
N ASN A 28 -11.10 -5.37 13.14
CA ASN A 28 -12.20 -4.46 13.41
C ASN A 28 -11.68 -3.09 13.89
N GLU A 29 -10.69 -3.08 14.75
CA GLU A 29 -10.04 -1.86 15.23
C GLU A 29 -9.37 -1.08 14.08
N LEU A 30 -8.73 -1.78 13.14
CA LEU A 30 -8.18 -1.17 11.94
C LEU A 30 -9.28 -0.55 11.08
N ARG A 31 -10.39 -1.28 10.89
CA ARG A 31 -11.54 -0.81 10.13
C ARG A 31 -12.17 0.43 10.74
N ASP A 32 -12.38 0.41 12.06
CA ASP A 32 -12.97 1.53 12.80
C ASP A 32 -12.08 2.76 12.73
N TRP A 33 -10.76 2.59 12.87
CA TRP A 33 -9.82 3.67 12.69
C TRP A 33 -9.83 4.24 11.27
N LEU A 34 -9.83 3.41 10.24
CA LEU A 34 -9.91 3.86 8.83
C LEU A 34 -11.18 4.69 8.55
N LEU A 35 -12.24 4.47 9.32
CA LEU A 35 -13.51 5.17 9.18
C LEU A 35 -13.67 6.36 10.14
N SER A 36 -12.75 6.55 11.07
CA SER A 36 -12.80 7.62 12.06
C SER A 36 -12.33 8.96 11.50
N ASP A 37 -12.66 10.04 12.20
CA ASP A 37 -12.20 11.40 11.88
C ASP A 37 -10.68 11.58 12.10
N ASP A 38 -10.03 10.64 12.79
CA ASP A 38 -8.58 10.65 13.02
C ASP A 38 -7.77 10.06 11.85
N CYS A 39 -8.44 9.66 10.76
CA CYS A 39 -7.83 9.00 9.61
C CYS A 39 -8.33 9.57 8.28
N ASP A 40 -7.45 10.20 7.54
CA ASP A 40 -7.77 10.77 6.23
C ASP A 40 -7.50 9.82 5.05
N PHE A 41 -7.33 8.50 5.28
CA PHE A 41 -6.97 7.52 4.24
C PHE A 41 -7.82 7.63 2.96
N PHE A 42 -9.11 7.87 3.10
CA PHE A 42 -10.05 7.94 1.97
C PHE A 42 -10.09 9.31 1.28
N THR A 43 -9.45 10.31 1.85
CA THR A 43 -9.40 11.69 1.30
C THR A 43 -7.98 12.17 1.05
N ALA A 44 -6.98 11.53 1.65
CA ALA A 44 -5.57 11.88 1.47
C ALA A 44 -5.13 11.72 0.00
N PRO A 45 -4.24 12.60 -0.50
CA PRO A 45 -3.55 12.39 -1.77
C PRO A 45 -2.46 11.32 -1.63
N ALA A 46 -2.11 10.65 -2.75
CA ALA A 46 -1.01 9.70 -2.79
C ALA A 46 0.37 10.40 -2.91
N SER A 47 0.42 11.61 -3.45
CA SER A 47 1.67 12.37 -3.62
C SER A 47 1.43 13.88 -3.67
N THR A 48 2.50 14.67 -3.65
CA THR A 48 2.42 16.13 -3.84
C THR A 48 2.52 16.58 -5.29
N LYS A 49 3.09 15.76 -6.19
CA LYS A 49 3.44 16.18 -7.56
C LYS A 49 3.20 15.12 -8.63
N TYR A 50 3.11 13.86 -8.21
CA TYR A 50 3.05 12.71 -9.12
C TYR A 50 1.64 12.12 -9.14
N HIS A 51 1.55 10.81 -9.31
CA HIS A 51 0.28 10.08 -9.32
C HIS A 51 -0.55 10.36 -8.05
N GLY A 52 -1.86 10.44 -8.20
CA GLY A 52 -2.79 10.59 -7.09
C GLY A 52 -2.63 11.89 -6.27
N ASN A 53 -2.19 13.00 -6.89
CA ASN A 53 -2.02 14.31 -6.20
C ASN A 53 -3.36 15.07 -6.05
N TYR A 54 -4.42 14.36 -5.73
CA TYR A 54 -5.79 14.87 -5.56
C TYR A 54 -6.48 14.16 -4.39
N GLU A 55 -7.59 14.71 -3.95
CA GLU A 55 -8.39 14.15 -2.87
C GLU A 55 -8.84 12.71 -3.19
N GLY A 56 -8.55 11.78 -2.27
CA GLY A 56 -8.83 10.35 -2.45
C GLY A 56 -7.76 9.58 -3.24
N GLY A 57 -6.72 10.26 -3.70
CA GLY A 57 -5.66 9.64 -4.49
C GLY A 57 -4.96 8.47 -3.79
N LEU A 58 -4.82 8.51 -2.45
CA LEU A 58 -4.23 7.42 -1.67
C LEU A 58 -5.07 6.14 -1.75
N CYS A 59 -6.39 6.26 -1.57
CA CYS A 59 -7.30 5.12 -1.67
C CYS A 59 -7.32 4.56 -3.10
N GLU A 60 -7.39 5.41 -4.12
CA GLU A 60 -7.37 4.98 -5.52
C GLU A 60 -6.08 4.25 -5.85
N HIS A 61 -4.92 4.81 -5.50
CA HIS A 61 -3.62 4.17 -5.71
C HIS A 61 -3.53 2.80 -5.02
N SER A 62 -3.99 2.70 -3.77
CA SER A 62 -4.02 1.41 -3.06
C SER A 62 -4.88 0.36 -3.76
N LEU A 63 -6.00 0.76 -4.35
CA LEU A 63 -6.85 -0.10 -5.16
C LEU A 63 -6.20 -0.52 -6.50
N ASP A 64 -5.52 0.41 -7.17
CA ASP A 64 -4.80 0.12 -8.40
C ASP A 64 -3.63 -0.85 -8.16
N VAL A 65 -2.91 -0.67 -7.06
CA VAL A 65 -1.84 -1.60 -6.61
C VAL A 65 -2.42 -2.98 -6.30
N TYR A 66 -3.56 -3.05 -5.61
CA TYR A 66 -4.24 -4.31 -5.35
C TYR A 66 -4.64 -5.03 -6.65
N ASP A 67 -5.27 -4.34 -7.59
CA ASP A 67 -5.68 -4.92 -8.87
C ASP A 67 -4.49 -5.44 -9.67
N MET A 68 -3.40 -4.66 -9.70
CA MET A 68 -2.18 -5.06 -10.39
C MET A 68 -1.51 -6.25 -9.69
N ALA A 69 -1.47 -6.27 -8.35
CA ALA A 69 -0.91 -7.38 -7.58
C ALA A 69 -1.69 -8.68 -7.83
N VAL A 70 -3.03 -8.62 -7.88
CA VAL A 70 -3.87 -9.78 -8.23
C VAL A 70 -3.60 -10.25 -9.67
N ARG A 71 -3.42 -9.34 -10.62
CA ARG A 71 -3.06 -9.70 -12.01
C ARG A 71 -1.69 -10.38 -12.08
N LEU A 72 -0.70 -9.88 -11.36
CA LEU A 72 0.63 -10.48 -11.29
C LEU A 72 0.58 -11.87 -10.64
N GLU A 73 -0.16 -12.03 -9.53
CA GLU A 73 -0.34 -13.34 -8.91
C GLU A 73 -0.95 -14.34 -9.88
N ASN A 74 -2.04 -13.98 -10.55
CA ASN A 74 -2.68 -14.86 -11.53
C ASN A 74 -1.74 -15.22 -12.70
N THR A 75 -0.87 -14.30 -13.12
CA THR A 75 0.07 -14.53 -14.20
C THR A 75 1.21 -15.48 -13.78
N PHE A 76 1.73 -15.33 -12.55
CA PHE A 76 2.91 -16.03 -12.05
C PHE A 76 2.59 -17.05 -10.94
N ALA A 77 1.34 -17.53 -10.85
CA ALA A 77 0.90 -18.44 -9.78
C ALA A 77 1.75 -19.72 -9.67
N GLU A 78 2.15 -20.29 -10.81
CA GLU A 78 3.01 -21.49 -10.87
C GLU A 78 4.43 -21.18 -10.36
N GLU A 79 5.01 -20.05 -10.78
CA GLU A 79 6.35 -19.61 -10.38
C GLU A 79 6.40 -19.28 -8.90
N ILE A 80 5.37 -18.61 -8.38
CA ILE A 80 5.22 -18.34 -6.95
C ILE A 80 5.21 -19.64 -6.16
N ARG A 81 4.37 -20.60 -6.55
CA ARG A 81 4.28 -21.89 -5.89
C ARG A 81 5.63 -22.64 -5.92
N LYS A 82 6.33 -22.62 -7.05
CA LYS A 82 7.67 -23.22 -7.19
C LYS A 82 8.68 -22.55 -6.26
N GLN A 83 8.63 -21.22 -6.13
CA GLN A 83 9.54 -20.49 -5.24
C GLN A 83 9.34 -20.89 -3.77
N TYR A 84 8.10 -21.07 -3.31
CA TYR A 84 7.84 -21.58 -1.96
C TYR A 84 8.39 -22.98 -1.74
N LEU A 85 8.35 -23.85 -2.74
CA LEU A 85 8.99 -25.17 -2.67
C LEU A 85 10.50 -25.06 -2.56
N VAL A 86 11.14 -24.18 -3.35
CA VAL A 86 12.60 -23.94 -3.26
C VAL A 86 13.00 -23.41 -1.89
N LEU A 87 12.17 -22.56 -1.29
CA LEU A 87 12.39 -22.01 0.05
C LEU A 87 12.06 -23.02 1.17
N ASN A 88 11.60 -24.22 0.82
CA ASN A 88 11.12 -25.23 1.77
C ASN A 88 10.06 -24.69 2.74
N ARG A 89 9.10 -23.91 2.20
CA ARG A 89 8.03 -23.24 2.96
C ARG A 89 6.68 -23.72 2.47
N PRO A 90 5.67 -23.88 3.37
CA PRO A 90 4.32 -24.23 2.96
C PRO A 90 3.70 -23.08 2.15
N TYR A 91 3.05 -23.43 1.03
CA TYR A 91 2.25 -22.50 0.23
C TYR A 91 0.77 -22.81 0.37
N GLN A 92 0.01 -21.86 0.85
CA GLN A 92 -1.44 -21.89 0.89
C GLN A 92 -1.98 -20.66 0.16
N ARG A 93 -2.63 -20.87 -0.98
CA ARG A 93 -3.03 -19.76 -1.86
C ARG A 93 -3.96 -18.76 -1.17
N GLU A 94 -4.88 -19.24 -0.36
CA GLU A 94 -5.81 -18.39 0.40
C GLU A 94 -5.07 -17.45 1.35
N GLN A 95 -4.10 -17.99 2.10
CA GLN A 95 -3.27 -17.20 3.00
C GLN A 95 -2.38 -16.21 2.23
N PHE A 96 -1.83 -16.63 1.09
CA PHE A 96 -1.02 -15.77 0.24
C PHE A 96 -1.85 -14.60 -0.31
N MET A 97 -3.07 -14.87 -0.79
CA MET A 97 -3.98 -13.84 -1.31
C MET A 97 -4.46 -12.88 -0.22
N GLU A 98 -4.64 -13.33 1.01
CA GLU A 98 -4.91 -12.46 2.15
C GLU A 98 -3.73 -11.53 2.43
N SER A 99 -2.52 -12.09 2.50
CA SER A 99 -1.29 -11.30 2.71
C SER A 99 -1.02 -10.33 1.57
N LEU A 100 -1.32 -10.72 0.31
CA LEU A 100 -1.26 -9.84 -0.85
C LEU A 100 -2.25 -8.67 -0.70
N THR A 101 -3.48 -8.97 -0.26
CA THR A 101 -4.51 -7.94 -0.05
C THR A 101 -4.06 -6.93 1.01
N ILE A 102 -3.61 -7.41 2.17
CA ILE A 102 -3.11 -6.55 3.25
C ILE A 102 -1.94 -5.70 2.77
N SER A 103 -0.95 -6.33 2.13
CA SER A 103 0.25 -5.61 1.70
C SER A 103 -0.05 -4.57 0.63
N ALA A 104 -0.88 -4.89 -0.36
CA ALA A 104 -1.23 -3.97 -1.43
C ALA A 104 -2.09 -2.79 -0.95
N LEU A 105 -3.09 -3.05 -0.09
CA LEU A 105 -3.98 -1.99 0.42
C LEU A 105 -3.27 -1.04 1.39
N PHE A 106 -2.25 -1.50 2.11
CA PHE A 106 -1.63 -0.75 3.21
C PHE A 106 -0.15 -0.43 3.02
N HIS A 107 0.44 -0.68 1.82
CA HIS A 107 1.85 -0.38 1.57
C HIS A 107 2.21 1.08 1.86
N ASP A 108 1.32 1.99 1.54
CA ASP A 108 1.46 3.44 1.67
C ASP A 108 0.68 4.06 2.85
N LEU A 109 0.35 3.28 3.87
CA LEU A 109 -0.37 3.74 5.05
C LEU A 109 0.36 4.89 5.79
N CYS A 110 1.66 5.03 5.57
CA CYS A 110 2.48 6.14 6.05
C CYS A 110 2.01 7.52 5.57
N LYS A 111 1.21 7.58 4.51
CA LYS A 111 0.68 8.82 3.91
C LYS A 111 -0.57 9.34 4.60
N VAL A 112 -1.18 8.56 5.49
CA VAL A 112 -2.30 9.01 6.33
C VAL A 112 -1.85 10.15 7.23
N ASN A 113 -2.62 11.23 7.25
CA ASN A 113 -2.34 12.47 8.00
C ASN A 113 -0.96 13.05 7.71
N PHE A 114 -0.46 12.85 6.48
CA PHE A 114 0.88 13.27 6.07
C PHE A 114 0.88 14.59 5.31
N TYR A 115 -0.19 14.89 4.60
CA TYR A 115 -0.30 16.07 3.77
C TYR A 115 -1.32 17.06 4.33
N THR A 116 -0.99 18.36 4.27
CA THR A 116 -1.92 19.44 4.55
C THR A 116 -1.92 20.45 3.42
N VAL A 117 -3.07 21.08 3.19
CA VAL A 117 -3.18 22.20 2.26
C VAL A 117 -2.75 23.47 3.01
N LYS A 118 -1.67 24.11 2.53
CA LYS A 118 -1.20 25.41 3.03
C LYS A 118 -1.39 26.46 1.95
N THR A 119 -1.72 27.68 2.38
CA THR A 119 -1.94 28.81 1.49
C THR A 119 -0.85 29.86 1.72
N ARG A 120 -0.21 30.29 0.65
CA ARG A 120 0.73 31.43 0.68
C ARG A 120 0.28 32.47 -0.34
N GLY A 121 -0.24 33.59 0.15
CA GLY A 121 -0.84 34.61 -0.73
C GLY A 121 -2.10 34.08 -1.40
N ARG A 122 -2.12 34.05 -2.76
CA ARG A 122 -3.23 33.52 -3.56
C ARG A 122 -3.05 32.06 -3.99
N SER A 123 -1.90 31.45 -3.66
CA SER A 123 -1.57 30.10 -4.08
C SER A 123 -1.74 29.13 -2.93
N SER A 124 -2.37 27.98 -3.19
CA SER A 124 -2.45 26.84 -2.28
C SER A 124 -1.50 25.75 -2.76
N PHE A 125 -0.89 25.03 -1.82
CA PHE A 125 0.00 23.90 -2.11
C PHE A 125 -0.12 22.84 -1.02
N LEU A 126 0.22 21.60 -1.36
CA LEU A 126 0.34 20.52 -0.40
C LEU A 126 1.69 20.63 0.33
N ALA A 127 1.63 20.57 1.64
CA ALA A 127 2.81 20.53 2.50
C ALA A 127 2.88 19.21 3.23
N VAL A 128 4.10 18.71 3.42
CA VAL A 128 4.35 17.50 4.23
C VAL A 128 4.34 17.93 5.69
N GLU A 129 3.62 17.19 6.53
CA GLU A 129 3.68 17.38 7.98
C GLU A 129 5.03 16.92 8.53
N GLU A 130 5.48 17.57 9.62
CA GLU A 130 6.66 17.15 10.35
C GLU A 130 6.46 15.73 10.90
N GLN A 131 7.43 14.86 10.67
CA GLN A 131 7.34 13.46 11.03
C GLN A 131 8.58 12.95 11.74
N LEU A 132 8.33 12.01 12.65
CA LEU A 132 9.41 11.26 13.27
C LEU A 132 10.16 10.42 12.22
N PRO A 133 11.47 10.26 12.35
CA PRO A 133 12.26 9.43 11.44
C PRO A 133 11.96 7.95 11.65
N TYR A 134 11.46 7.28 10.59
CA TYR A 134 11.13 5.85 10.61
C TYR A 134 12.05 5.00 9.72
N GLY A 135 13.06 5.59 9.11
CA GLY A 135 13.92 4.90 8.14
C GLY A 135 13.31 4.68 6.75
N GLY A 136 12.08 5.18 6.52
CA GLY A 136 11.43 5.13 5.20
C GLY A 136 9.92 4.98 5.25
N HIS A 137 9.28 5.08 4.08
CA HIS A 137 7.82 4.97 3.93
C HIS A 137 7.30 3.60 4.38
N GLY A 138 7.93 2.52 3.92
CA GLY A 138 7.49 1.17 4.25
C GLY A 138 7.58 0.88 5.75
N SER A 139 8.68 1.23 6.41
CA SER A 139 8.85 1.04 7.86
C SER A 139 7.77 1.78 8.65
N LYS A 140 7.42 3.01 8.24
CA LYS A 140 6.34 3.77 8.86
C LYS A 140 4.98 3.11 8.61
N SER A 141 4.72 2.61 7.39
CA SER A 141 3.47 1.91 7.05
C SER A 141 3.29 0.66 7.91
N VAL A 142 4.33 -0.18 8.04
CA VAL A 142 4.33 -1.37 8.92
C VAL A 142 4.05 -0.95 10.37
N TYR A 143 4.72 0.09 10.88
CA TYR A 143 4.52 0.58 12.24
C TYR A 143 3.08 1.02 12.49
N ILE A 144 2.46 1.77 11.56
CA ILE A 144 1.07 2.21 11.71
C ILE A 144 0.14 1.01 11.68
N LEU A 145 0.31 0.11 10.71
CA LEU A 145 -0.52 -1.09 10.57
C LEU A 145 -0.45 -1.97 11.82
N SER A 146 0.73 -2.13 12.43
CA SER A 146 0.94 -2.95 13.63
C SER A 146 0.26 -2.41 14.90
N LYS A 147 -0.14 -1.14 14.92
CA LYS A 147 -0.92 -0.59 16.05
C LYS A 147 -2.30 -1.23 16.15
N TYR A 148 -2.83 -1.66 15.02
CA TYR A 148 -4.17 -2.22 14.88
C TYR A 148 -4.11 -3.71 14.61
N LEU A 149 -3.57 -4.15 13.49
CA LEU A 149 -3.44 -5.55 13.11
C LEU A 149 -2.29 -6.19 13.89
N LYS A 150 -2.60 -7.10 14.84
CA LYS A 150 -1.64 -7.60 15.83
C LYS A 150 -0.79 -8.76 15.35
N ASP A 151 -1.26 -9.49 14.37
CA ASP A 151 -0.66 -10.73 13.85
C ASP A 151 -0.08 -10.54 12.43
N ILE A 152 0.57 -9.39 12.17
CA ILE A 152 1.23 -9.13 10.88
C ILE A 152 2.28 -10.23 10.64
N ARG A 153 2.19 -10.87 9.48
CA ARG A 153 3.15 -11.92 9.06
C ARG A 153 4.45 -11.30 8.55
N ASP A 154 5.56 -12.01 8.69
CA ASP A 154 6.87 -11.54 8.21
C ASP A 154 6.84 -11.17 6.74
N GLU A 155 6.14 -11.94 5.89
CA GLU A 155 6.01 -11.64 4.46
C GLU A 155 5.25 -10.35 4.18
N GLU A 156 4.22 -10.05 4.95
CA GLU A 156 3.44 -8.80 4.87
C GLU A 156 4.33 -7.61 5.25
N ALA A 157 5.03 -7.73 6.39
CA ALA A 157 5.94 -6.70 6.87
C ALA A 157 7.08 -6.43 5.86
N ILE A 158 7.68 -7.48 5.31
CA ILE A 158 8.74 -7.36 4.30
C ILE A 158 8.20 -6.75 3.01
N ALA A 159 7.04 -7.21 2.52
CA ALA A 159 6.44 -6.67 1.30
C ALA A 159 6.11 -5.18 1.43
N ILE A 160 5.50 -4.77 2.54
CA ILE A 160 5.20 -3.36 2.82
C ILE A 160 6.49 -2.56 2.98
N ASN A 161 7.48 -3.07 3.74
CA ASN A 161 8.72 -2.35 3.99
C ASN A 161 9.55 -2.15 2.71
N CYS A 162 9.53 -3.11 1.78
CA CYS A 162 10.37 -3.13 0.58
C CYS A 162 9.64 -2.65 -0.69
N HIS A 163 8.38 -2.15 -0.60
CA HIS A 163 7.60 -1.80 -1.79
C HIS A 163 8.26 -0.71 -2.65
N MET A 164 8.98 0.25 -2.05
CA MET A 164 9.71 1.29 -2.77
C MET A 164 10.89 0.77 -3.58
N GLY A 165 11.30 -0.48 -3.39
CA GLY A 165 12.41 -1.09 -4.11
C GLY A 165 13.77 -0.48 -3.75
N PHE A 166 14.64 -0.35 -4.75
CA PHE A 166 15.99 0.20 -4.58
C PHE A 166 15.96 1.70 -4.34
N SER A 167 15.89 2.15 -3.10
CA SER A 167 16.09 3.56 -2.76
C SER A 167 17.58 3.87 -2.60
N ARG A 168 17.96 5.07 -3.02
CA ARG A 168 19.38 5.53 -3.06
C ARG A 168 20.02 5.79 -1.69
N SER A 169 19.28 5.76 -0.64
CA SER A 169 19.80 6.03 0.69
C SER A 169 20.00 4.71 1.41
N ASP A 170 21.20 4.43 1.69
CA ASP A 170 21.66 3.81 2.91
C ASP A 170 22.32 2.44 2.80
N ASP A 171 23.53 2.47 3.26
CA ASP A 171 24.48 1.41 3.57
C ASP A 171 23.96 0.28 4.51
N ASN A 172 22.68 0.34 4.93
CA ASN A 172 22.00 -0.69 5.72
C ASN A 172 20.87 -1.37 4.93
N SER A 173 20.94 -1.32 3.63
CA SER A 173 19.95 -1.99 2.80
C SER A 173 19.97 -3.49 3.12
N ILE A 174 18.92 -3.96 3.78
CA ILE A 174 18.40 -5.28 3.47
C ILE A 174 18.39 -5.29 1.94
N SER A 175 19.24 -6.12 1.34
CA SER A 175 19.33 -6.17 -0.10
C SER A 175 17.90 -6.45 -0.59
N ILE A 176 17.35 -5.55 -1.40
CA ILE A 176 15.99 -5.73 -1.97
C ILE A 176 15.93 -7.08 -2.69
N GLY A 177 17.06 -7.50 -3.30
CA GLY A 177 17.21 -8.84 -3.85
C GLY A 177 16.97 -9.94 -2.81
N GLU A 178 17.50 -9.81 -1.59
CA GLU A 178 17.24 -10.78 -0.52
C GLU A 178 15.77 -10.80 -0.09
N ALA A 179 15.14 -9.62 0.01
CA ALA A 179 13.71 -9.53 0.31
C ALA A 179 12.86 -10.24 -0.77
N PHE A 180 13.17 -10.04 -2.05
CA PHE A 180 12.48 -10.69 -3.17
C PHE A 180 12.77 -12.20 -3.23
N HIS A 181 13.97 -12.62 -2.87
CA HIS A 181 14.29 -14.06 -2.73
C HIS A 181 13.55 -14.69 -1.55
N PHE A 182 13.46 -13.98 -0.43
CA PHE A 182 12.76 -14.45 0.76
C PHE A 182 11.24 -14.51 0.56
N SER A 183 10.65 -13.53 -0.13
CA SER A 183 9.21 -13.41 -0.29
C SER A 183 8.82 -13.01 -1.71
N PRO A 184 8.20 -13.91 -2.49
CA PRO A 184 7.55 -13.56 -3.77
C PRO A 184 6.53 -12.43 -3.62
N LEU A 185 5.88 -12.33 -2.46
CA LEU A 185 4.95 -11.25 -2.14
C LEU A 185 5.60 -9.87 -2.20
N ALA A 186 6.84 -9.74 -1.70
CA ALA A 186 7.57 -8.47 -1.74
C ALA A 186 7.84 -8.01 -3.17
N TRP A 187 8.22 -8.94 -4.07
CA TRP A 187 8.39 -8.65 -5.50
C TRP A 187 7.07 -8.24 -6.16
N ILE A 188 5.97 -8.93 -5.86
CA ILE A 188 4.64 -8.62 -6.43
C ILE A 188 4.21 -7.22 -6.01
N VAL A 189 4.26 -6.88 -4.73
CA VAL A 189 3.81 -5.57 -4.23
C VAL A 189 4.66 -4.45 -4.81
N HIS A 190 5.99 -4.59 -4.84
CA HIS A 190 6.89 -3.62 -5.48
C HIS A 190 6.57 -3.43 -6.97
N THR A 191 6.40 -4.53 -7.70
CA THR A 191 6.11 -4.47 -9.14
C THR A 191 4.73 -3.87 -9.41
N ALA A 192 3.74 -4.21 -8.59
CA ALA A 192 2.39 -3.67 -8.69
C ALA A 192 2.36 -2.17 -8.42
N ASP A 193 3.03 -1.70 -7.37
CA ASP A 193 3.16 -0.27 -7.05
C ASP A 193 3.85 0.49 -8.18
N SER A 194 4.98 0.00 -8.67
CA SER A 194 5.71 0.58 -9.79
C SER A 194 4.84 0.64 -11.06
N ALA A 195 4.14 -0.46 -11.39
CA ALA A 195 3.25 -0.49 -12.55
C ALA A 195 2.06 0.45 -12.39
N SER A 196 1.46 0.53 -11.22
CA SER A 196 0.34 1.44 -10.94
C SER A 196 0.76 2.90 -11.06
N THR A 197 1.96 3.23 -10.56
CA THR A 197 2.52 4.58 -10.62
C THR A 197 2.84 5.03 -12.05
N PHE A 198 3.45 4.16 -12.87
CA PHE A 198 4.00 4.56 -14.18
C PHE A 198 3.16 4.18 -15.38
N LEU A 199 2.27 3.18 -15.25
CA LEU A 199 1.46 2.69 -16.37
C LEU A 199 -0.03 3.03 -16.23
N LEU A 200 -0.54 3.21 -15.00
CA LEU A 200 -1.95 3.46 -14.75
C LEU A 200 -2.24 4.90 -14.36
N ASP A 201 -1.19 5.72 -14.14
CA ASP A 201 -1.37 7.15 -13.80
C ASP A 201 -2.20 7.85 -14.90
N ARG A 202 -3.42 8.19 -14.52
CA ARG A 202 -4.43 8.77 -15.42
C ARG A 202 -4.31 10.29 -15.51
N LYS A 203 -3.11 10.85 -15.48
CA LYS A 203 -2.95 12.26 -15.83
C LYS A 203 -3.53 12.48 -17.21
N GLN A 204 -4.69 13.10 -17.27
CA GLN A 204 -5.18 13.62 -18.53
C GLN A 204 -4.13 14.63 -19.03
N PRO A 205 -3.77 14.60 -20.32
CA PRO A 205 -2.95 15.67 -20.87
C PRO A 205 -3.66 16.99 -20.57
N GLU A 206 -2.93 17.95 -20.03
CA GLU A 206 -3.42 19.34 -19.94
C GLU A 206 -3.76 19.76 -21.37
N GLU A 207 -5.05 20.06 -21.63
CA GLU A 207 -5.52 20.65 -22.89
C GLU A 207 -5.02 22.09 -23.03
#